data_41a7f7fa0faf59bba0749ca410dab392
#
_entry.id   41a7f7fa0faf59bba0749ca410dab392
#
_cell.length_a   1.000
_cell.length_b   1.000
_cell.length_c   1.000
_cell.angle_alpha   90.00
_cell.angle_beta   90.00
_cell.angle_gamma   90.00
#
_symmetry.space_group_name_H-M   'P 1'
#
loop_
_entity.id
_entity.type
_entity.pdbx_description
1 polymer ?
#
loop_
_entity_poly.entity_id
_entity_poly.type
_entity_poly.pdbx_seq_one_letter_code
_entity_poly.pdbx_strand_id
1 'polypeptide(L)'
;MKQFFFRQAKIEDLETIWPLFLYAKETMRQRGTQQWQDGYPFKETIEQDIVHHYAYVVEEAGEVIAYVAISRDGESTYQKIEGAWLNQEPYIVGHRMVVGKKGRGRGLGSFMIREAEKIAIIHGIRSVRVDTNFDNQVMKHIFEKEGYTYCGIIQVRDGKREAFQKILV
;
A
#
# COMPACT_ATOMS: atom_id res chain seq x y z
N MET A 1 -0.10 9.81 25.38
CA MET A 1 -0.49 8.94 24.26
C MET A 1 0.36 9.28 23.04
N LYS A 2 1.04 8.30 22.46
CA LYS A 2 1.83 8.52 21.25
C LYS A 2 0.88 8.76 20.09
N GLN A 3 1.08 9.84 19.36
CA GLN A 3 0.21 10.25 18.25
C GLN A 3 0.91 9.98 16.91
N PHE A 4 0.20 9.33 16.00
CA PHE A 4 0.65 9.14 14.64
C PHE A 4 0.19 10.31 13.78
N PHE A 5 1.10 10.80 12.94
CA PHE A 5 0.79 11.81 11.92
C PHE A 5 0.92 11.19 10.53
N PHE A 6 -0.11 11.34 9.74
CA PHE A 6 -0.11 10.92 8.34
C PHE A 6 0.07 12.15 7.47
N ARG A 7 1.09 12.14 6.64
CA ARG A 7 1.40 13.28 5.76
C ARG A 7 1.99 12.83 4.44
N GLN A 8 1.93 13.71 3.44
CA GLN A 8 2.62 13.49 2.18
C GLN A 8 4.13 13.49 2.41
N ALA A 9 4.84 12.58 1.74
CA ALA A 9 6.29 12.50 1.81
C ALA A 9 6.93 13.60 0.98
N LYS A 10 8.11 14.05 1.41
CA LYS A 10 8.97 15.00 0.71
C LYS A 10 10.22 14.27 0.24
N ILE A 11 10.94 14.86 -0.72
CA ILE A 11 12.17 14.26 -1.24
C ILE A 11 13.21 14.02 -0.13
N GLU A 12 13.24 14.89 0.86
CA GLU A 12 14.14 14.76 2.02
C GLU A 12 13.84 13.52 2.87
N ASP A 13 12.63 12.96 2.76
CA ASP A 13 12.24 11.73 3.47
C ASP A 13 12.80 10.46 2.84
N LEU A 14 13.29 10.52 1.59
CA LEU A 14 13.72 9.32 0.84
C LEU A 14 14.75 8.49 1.60
N GLU A 15 15.73 9.13 2.21
CA GLU A 15 16.80 8.44 2.94
C GLU A 15 16.31 7.76 4.23
N THR A 16 15.21 8.22 4.81
CA THR A 16 14.56 7.57 5.95
C THR A 16 13.51 6.53 5.54
N ILE A 17 12.87 6.72 4.40
CA ILE A 17 11.89 5.76 3.86
C ILE A 17 12.60 4.50 3.35
N TRP A 18 13.70 4.64 2.62
CA TRP A 18 14.34 3.51 1.97
C TRP A 18 14.71 2.36 2.93
N PRO A 19 15.28 2.61 4.13
CA PRO A 19 15.51 1.55 5.11
C PRO A 19 14.26 0.77 5.52
N LEU A 20 13.07 1.38 5.49
CA LEU A 20 11.81 0.67 5.76
C LEU A 20 11.57 -0.42 4.72
N PHE A 21 11.88 -0.15 3.44
CA PHE A 21 11.77 -1.14 2.37
C PHE A 21 12.80 -2.25 2.48
N LEU A 22 14.03 -1.93 2.85
CA LEU A 22 15.06 -2.94 3.08
C LEU A 22 14.65 -3.89 4.21
N TYR A 23 14.12 -3.34 5.30
CA TYR A 23 13.58 -4.12 6.42
C TYR A 23 12.40 -5.00 5.97
N ALA A 24 11.47 -4.45 5.19
CA ALA A 24 10.29 -5.17 4.71
C ALA A 24 10.69 -6.33 3.80
N LYS A 25 11.62 -6.12 2.86
CA LYS A 25 12.11 -7.15 1.96
C LYS A 25 12.76 -8.30 2.74
N GLU A 26 13.58 -7.99 3.72
CA GLU A 26 14.23 -9.00 4.55
C GLU A 26 13.19 -9.77 5.40
N THR A 27 12.23 -9.08 5.98
CA THR A 27 11.15 -9.71 6.75
C THR A 27 10.31 -10.65 5.86
N MET A 28 9.99 -10.23 4.65
CA MET A 28 9.28 -11.06 3.67
C MET A 28 10.11 -12.31 3.29
N ARG A 29 11.39 -12.13 3.05
CA ARG A 29 12.30 -13.23 2.75
C ARG A 29 12.31 -14.27 3.88
N GLN A 30 12.41 -13.81 5.12
CA GLN A 30 12.42 -14.68 6.30
C GLN A 30 11.10 -15.45 6.48
N ARG A 31 9.99 -14.87 6.04
CA ARG A 31 8.67 -15.52 6.05
C ARG A 31 8.44 -16.46 4.87
N GLY A 32 9.36 -16.51 3.89
CA GLY A 32 9.27 -17.37 2.72
C GLY A 32 8.34 -16.84 1.62
N THR A 33 7.87 -15.59 1.70
CA THR A 33 7.07 -15.01 0.62
C THR A 33 7.97 -14.62 -0.56
N GLN A 34 7.44 -14.73 -1.77
CA GLN A 34 8.14 -14.36 -2.99
C GLN A 34 7.94 -12.89 -3.37
N GLN A 35 7.03 -12.18 -2.73
CA GLN A 35 6.76 -10.78 -2.99
C GLN A 35 8.02 -9.94 -2.72
N TRP A 36 8.37 -9.06 -3.69
CA TRP A 36 9.51 -8.15 -3.60
C TRP A 36 10.89 -8.82 -3.45
N GLN A 37 11.05 -10.04 -3.95
CA GLN A 37 12.32 -10.76 -3.86
C GLN A 37 13.15 -10.71 -5.15
N ASP A 38 12.68 -9.96 -6.16
CA ASP A 38 13.32 -9.74 -7.45
C ASP A 38 14.06 -8.39 -7.57
N GLY A 39 14.24 -7.68 -6.43
CA GLY A 39 14.87 -6.36 -6.37
C GLY A 39 13.88 -5.20 -6.30
N TYR A 40 12.66 -5.37 -6.81
CA TYR A 40 11.61 -4.36 -6.73
C TYR A 40 11.00 -4.31 -5.32
N PRO A 41 10.53 -3.15 -4.81
CA PRO A 41 10.73 -1.82 -5.41
C PRO A 41 12.17 -1.35 -5.24
N PHE A 42 12.62 -0.53 -6.20
CA PHE A 42 13.92 0.12 -6.13
C PHE A 42 13.80 1.47 -5.41
N LYS A 43 14.94 2.02 -4.98
CA LYS A 43 14.95 3.35 -4.35
C LYS A 43 14.37 4.41 -5.30
N GLU A 44 14.68 4.29 -6.60
CA GLU A 44 14.16 5.15 -7.66
C GLU A 44 12.63 5.03 -7.79
N THR A 45 12.05 3.87 -7.50
CA THR A 45 10.59 3.69 -7.48
C THR A 45 9.95 4.59 -6.43
N ILE A 46 10.54 4.65 -5.25
CA ILE A 46 10.04 5.48 -4.14
C ILE A 46 10.25 6.97 -4.46
N GLU A 47 11.39 7.32 -5.07
CA GLU A 47 11.64 8.68 -5.53
C GLU A 47 10.55 9.13 -6.51
N GLN A 48 10.17 8.28 -7.47
CA GLN A 48 9.09 8.57 -8.42
C GLN A 48 7.74 8.70 -7.73
N ASP A 49 7.45 7.89 -6.72
CA ASP A 49 6.23 8.05 -5.92
C ASP A 49 6.18 9.45 -5.28
N ILE A 50 7.31 9.93 -4.76
CA ILE A 50 7.40 11.27 -4.16
C ILE A 50 7.18 12.35 -5.21
N VAL A 51 7.85 12.25 -6.36
CA VAL A 51 7.73 13.21 -7.46
C VAL A 51 6.29 13.31 -7.98
N HIS A 52 5.58 12.18 -8.07
CA HIS A 52 4.20 12.15 -8.53
C HIS A 52 3.17 12.45 -7.43
N HIS A 53 3.60 12.79 -6.22
CA HIS A 53 2.74 13.06 -5.06
C HIS A 53 1.90 11.84 -4.64
N TYR A 54 2.39 10.64 -4.88
CA TYR A 54 1.74 9.40 -4.42
C TYR A 54 2.22 8.97 -3.03
N ALA A 55 3.41 9.42 -2.62
CA ALA A 55 4.06 8.95 -1.41
C ALA A 55 3.50 9.61 -0.14
N TYR A 56 3.14 8.78 0.83
CA TYR A 56 2.69 9.21 2.16
C TYR A 56 3.47 8.45 3.23
N VAL A 57 3.67 9.10 4.36
CA VAL A 57 4.38 8.52 5.50
C VAL A 57 3.57 8.66 6.78
N VAL A 58 3.83 7.73 7.70
CA VAL A 58 3.39 7.86 9.10
C VAL A 58 4.59 8.28 9.91
N GLU A 59 4.42 9.35 10.67
CA GLU A 59 5.45 9.93 11.52
C GLU A 59 5.02 9.84 12.98
N GLU A 60 5.94 9.49 13.83
CA GLU A 60 5.77 9.52 15.28
C GLU A 60 6.98 10.20 15.90
N ALA A 61 6.75 11.24 16.71
CA ALA A 61 7.81 11.99 17.40
C ALA A 61 8.94 12.44 16.44
N GLY A 62 8.57 12.90 15.24
CA GLY A 62 9.53 13.36 14.22
C GLY A 62 10.21 12.27 13.42
N GLU A 63 9.88 11.01 13.63
CA GLU A 63 10.49 9.88 12.93
C GLU A 63 9.50 9.19 12.00
N VAL A 64 9.90 8.97 10.75
CA VAL A 64 9.12 8.21 9.77
C VAL A 64 9.18 6.72 10.10
N ILE A 65 8.03 6.10 10.35
CA ILE A 65 7.93 4.70 10.78
C ILE A 65 7.12 3.80 9.84
N ALA A 66 6.44 4.39 8.85
CA ALA A 66 5.67 3.62 7.86
C ALA A 66 5.50 4.43 6.58
N TYR A 67 5.16 3.75 5.49
CA TYR A 67 5.00 4.33 4.16
C TYR A 67 3.90 3.64 3.39
N VAL A 68 3.21 4.41 2.55
CA VAL A 68 2.28 3.87 1.55
C VAL A 68 2.25 4.80 0.33
N ALA A 69 2.13 4.23 -0.86
CA ALA A 69 1.84 4.98 -2.08
C ALA A 69 0.34 4.95 -2.35
N ILE A 70 -0.24 6.12 -2.62
CA ILE A 70 -1.67 6.27 -2.89
C ILE A 70 -1.81 7.06 -4.20
N SER A 71 -2.39 6.42 -5.23
CA SER A 71 -2.55 7.00 -6.55
C SER A 71 -4.02 7.15 -6.93
N ARG A 72 -4.35 8.27 -7.59
CA ARG A 72 -5.66 8.52 -8.21
C ARG A 72 -5.63 8.27 -9.72
N ASP A 73 -4.49 7.90 -10.27
CA ASP A 73 -4.27 7.81 -11.71
C ASP A 73 -4.57 6.41 -12.28
N GLY A 74 -5.13 5.54 -11.45
CA GLY A 74 -5.45 4.17 -11.85
C GLY A 74 -4.24 3.26 -11.81
N GLU A 75 -4.43 2.04 -12.29
CA GLU A 75 -3.39 1.02 -12.39
C GLU A 75 -3.66 0.17 -13.63
N SER A 76 -2.74 0.20 -14.58
CA SER A 76 -2.92 -0.50 -15.85
C SER A 76 -3.13 -2.01 -15.70
N THR A 77 -2.49 -2.64 -14.72
CA THR A 77 -2.66 -4.08 -14.45
C THR A 77 -4.05 -4.44 -13.95
N TYR A 78 -4.83 -3.46 -13.48
CA TYR A 78 -6.19 -3.67 -12.98
C TYR A 78 -7.24 -3.74 -14.10
N GLN A 79 -6.86 -3.41 -15.33
CA GLN A 79 -7.78 -3.46 -16.49
C GLN A 79 -8.13 -4.88 -16.89
N LYS A 80 -7.25 -5.85 -16.61
CA LYS A 80 -7.47 -7.27 -16.91
C LYS A 80 -7.46 -8.05 -15.60
N ILE A 81 -8.65 -8.40 -15.13
CA ILE A 81 -8.82 -9.19 -13.92
C ILE A 81 -9.46 -10.54 -14.25
N GLU A 82 -8.92 -11.61 -13.67
CA GLU A 82 -9.59 -12.91 -13.63
C GLU A 82 -10.56 -12.89 -12.45
N GLY A 83 -11.80 -12.56 -12.73
CA GLY A 83 -12.82 -12.25 -11.74
C GLY A 83 -13.54 -10.96 -12.14
N ALA A 84 -14.01 -10.20 -11.18
CA ALA A 84 -14.70 -8.94 -11.46
C ALA A 84 -14.53 -7.95 -10.32
N TRP A 85 -14.20 -6.71 -10.67
CA TRP A 85 -14.28 -5.58 -9.74
C TRP A 85 -15.74 -5.34 -9.33
N LEU A 86 -15.95 -4.77 -8.14
CA LEU A 86 -17.29 -4.49 -7.62
C LEU A 86 -18.05 -3.47 -8.46
N ASN A 87 -17.34 -2.54 -9.08
CA ASN A 87 -17.89 -1.56 -10.01
C ASN A 87 -16.80 -1.04 -10.95
N GLN A 88 -17.18 -0.18 -11.89
CA GLN A 88 -16.26 0.46 -12.83
C GLN A 88 -16.11 1.97 -12.56
N GLU A 89 -16.50 2.42 -11.39
CA GLU A 89 -16.38 3.82 -10.99
C GLU A 89 -14.90 4.19 -10.73
N PRO A 90 -14.58 5.49 -10.70
CA PRO A 90 -13.23 5.94 -10.33
C PRO A 90 -12.80 5.37 -8.97
N TYR A 91 -11.53 5.05 -8.87
CA TYR A 91 -10.96 4.45 -7.66
C TYR A 91 -9.58 5.00 -7.36
N ILE A 92 -9.17 4.95 -6.11
CA ILE A 92 -7.77 5.11 -5.75
C ILE A 92 -7.12 3.74 -5.58
N VAL A 93 -5.80 3.74 -5.69
CA VAL A 93 -4.99 2.53 -5.52
C VAL A 93 -4.00 2.74 -4.39
N GLY A 94 -3.94 1.79 -3.46
CA GLY A 94 -2.89 1.72 -2.45
C GLY A 94 -1.81 0.75 -2.89
N HIS A 95 -0.56 1.20 -2.88
CA HIS A 95 0.61 0.42 -3.30
C HIS A 95 1.73 0.48 -2.28
N ARG A 96 2.60 -0.52 -2.32
CA ARG A 96 3.91 -0.48 -1.65
C ARG A 96 3.83 -0.06 -0.19
N MET A 97 2.84 -0.60 0.53
CA MET A 97 2.69 -0.34 1.96
C MET A 97 3.77 -1.07 2.75
N VAL A 98 4.49 -0.33 3.60
CA VAL A 98 5.49 -0.92 4.50
C VAL A 98 5.37 -0.31 5.90
N VAL A 99 5.61 -1.14 6.91
CA VAL A 99 5.68 -0.72 8.31
C VAL A 99 7.07 -1.10 8.82
N GLY A 100 7.78 -0.11 9.35
CA GLY A 100 9.11 -0.32 9.92
C GLY A 100 9.04 -1.06 11.26
N LYS A 101 10.21 -1.46 11.74
CA LYS A 101 10.33 -2.24 12.99
C LYS A 101 9.64 -1.55 14.18
N LYS A 102 9.76 -0.23 14.30
CA LYS A 102 9.18 0.55 15.40
C LYS A 102 7.65 0.61 15.35
N GLY A 103 7.07 0.46 14.17
CA GLY A 103 5.61 0.48 13.98
C GLY A 103 4.96 -0.89 14.00
N ARG A 104 5.74 -1.94 14.00
CA ARG A 104 5.26 -3.31 13.87
C ARG A 104 4.32 -3.70 15.02
N GLY A 105 3.20 -4.34 14.68
CA GLY A 105 2.23 -4.81 15.68
C GLY A 105 1.38 -3.71 16.29
N ARG A 106 1.40 -2.50 15.74
CA ARG A 106 0.69 -1.33 16.28
C ARG A 106 -0.49 -0.87 15.42
N GLY A 107 -0.91 -1.69 14.47
CA GLY A 107 -2.08 -1.41 13.62
C GLY A 107 -1.85 -0.37 12.53
N LEU A 108 -0.61 -0.09 12.16
CA LEU A 108 -0.29 0.95 11.16
C LEU A 108 -0.74 0.59 9.76
N GLY A 109 -0.79 -0.69 9.40
CA GLY A 109 -1.34 -1.10 8.10
C GLY A 109 -2.80 -0.70 7.96
N SER A 110 -3.62 -1.05 8.94
CA SER A 110 -5.03 -0.63 8.98
C SER A 110 -5.18 0.88 9.05
N PHE A 111 -4.34 1.55 9.82
CA PHE A 111 -4.33 3.01 9.91
C PHE A 111 -4.11 3.65 8.53
N MET A 112 -3.09 3.21 7.79
CA MET A 112 -2.77 3.76 6.47
C MET A 112 -3.89 3.49 5.44
N ILE A 113 -4.53 2.34 5.50
CA ILE A 113 -5.68 2.03 4.65
C ILE A 113 -6.83 3.00 4.92
N ARG A 114 -7.15 3.25 6.18
CA ARG A 114 -8.19 4.22 6.53
C ARG A 114 -7.85 5.64 6.11
N GLU A 115 -6.58 6.03 6.18
CA GLU A 115 -6.13 7.34 5.66
C GLU A 115 -6.29 7.41 4.13
N ALA A 116 -5.98 6.33 3.41
CA ALA A 116 -6.22 6.25 1.97
C ALA A 116 -7.72 6.42 1.63
N GLU A 117 -8.60 5.82 2.42
CA GLU A 117 -10.05 5.96 2.26
C GLU A 117 -10.51 7.41 2.45
N LYS A 118 -9.95 8.10 3.45
CA LYS A 118 -10.23 9.54 3.67
C LYS A 118 -9.79 10.39 2.47
N ILE A 119 -8.61 10.09 1.92
CA ILE A 119 -8.11 10.78 0.70
C ILE A 119 -9.07 10.56 -0.46
N ALA A 120 -9.54 9.34 -0.66
CA ALA A 120 -10.53 9.05 -1.70
C ALA A 120 -11.77 9.91 -1.54
N ILE A 121 -12.35 9.95 -0.35
CA ILE A 121 -13.58 10.72 -0.06
C ILE A 121 -13.36 12.21 -0.30
N ILE A 122 -12.24 12.78 0.15
CA ILE A 122 -11.90 14.19 -0.08
C ILE A 122 -11.89 14.54 -1.56
N HIS A 123 -11.48 13.59 -2.43
CA HIS A 123 -11.44 13.78 -3.88
C HIS A 123 -12.73 13.32 -4.60
N GLY A 124 -13.79 13.02 -3.85
CA GLY A 124 -15.07 12.57 -4.43
C GLY A 124 -15.02 11.16 -5.01
N ILE A 125 -14.01 10.36 -4.64
CA ILE A 125 -13.84 8.99 -5.10
C ILE A 125 -14.38 8.04 -4.03
N ARG A 126 -15.24 7.11 -4.44
CA ARG A 126 -15.94 6.21 -3.52
C ARG A 126 -15.44 4.78 -3.58
N SER A 127 -14.22 4.57 -4.05
CA SER A 127 -13.69 3.23 -4.24
C SER A 127 -12.19 3.19 -4.00
N VAL A 128 -11.72 2.13 -3.34
CA VAL A 128 -10.30 1.84 -3.16
C VAL A 128 -10.03 0.43 -3.65
N ARG A 129 -9.03 0.27 -4.51
CA ARG A 129 -8.54 -1.02 -4.99
C ARG A 129 -7.13 -1.26 -4.50
N VAL A 130 -6.87 -2.49 -4.10
CA VAL A 130 -5.56 -2.93 -3.59
C VAL A 130 -5.28 -4.35 -4.09
N ASP A 131 -4.02 -4.74 -4.04
CA ASP A 131 -3.62 -6.12 -4.35
C ASP A 131 -2.47 -6.55 -3.44
N THR A 132 -2.29 -7.86 -3.34
CA THR A 132 -1.15 -8.44 -2.63
C THR A 132 -0.85 -9.85 -3.14
N ASN A 133 0.34 -10.34 -2.85
CA ASN A 133 0.71 -11.71 -3.20
C ASN A 133 -0.15 -12.70 -2.38
N PHE A 134 -0.51 -13.81 -2.99
CA PHE A 134 -1.39 -14.81 -2.36
C PHE A 134 -0.80 -15.41 -1.08
N ASP A 135 0.53 -15.39 -0.90
CA ASP A 135 1.21 -15.88 0.30
C ASP A 135 1.40 -14.79 1.38
N ASN A 136 0.96 -13.55 1.13
CA ASN A 136 1.07 -12.46 2.09
C ASN A 136 -0.16 -12.45 3.01
N GLN A 137 -0.17 -13.33 4.00
CA GLN A 137 -1.31 -13.49 4.91
C GLN A 137 -1.54 -12.25 5.77
N VAL A 138 -0.49 -11.49 6.11
CA VAL A 138 -0.59 -10.27 6.91
C VAL A 138 -1.45 -9.24 6.19
N MET A 139 -1.14 -8.95 4.91
CA MET A 139 -1.91 -7.98 4.12
C MET A 139 -3.32 -8.46 3.83
N LYS A 140 -3.51 -9.72 3.51
CA LYS A 140 -4.84 -10.28 3.27
C LYS A 140 -5.74 -10.14 4.51
N HIS A 141 -5.18 -10.40 5.68
CA HIS A 141 -5.91 -10.22 6.95
C HIS A 141 -6.32 -8.75 7.16
N ILE A 142 -5.40 -7.80 6.87
CA ILE A 142 -5.68 -6.37 6.99
C ILE A 142 -6.82 -5.97 6.04
N PHE A 143 -6.77 -6.38 4.78
CA PHE A 143 -7.82 -6.07 3.80
C PHE A 143 -9.17 -6.61 4.26
N GLU A 144 -9.21 -7.85 4.68
CA GLU A 144 -10.44 -8.49 5.17
C GLU A 144 -11.00 -7.75 6.40
N LYS A 145 -10.15 -7.46 7.37
CA LYS A 145 -10.52 -6.72 8.59
C LYS A 145 -11.08 -5.33 8.27
N GLU A 146 -10.52 -4.64 7.29
CA GLU A 146 -10.96 -3.29 6.90
C GLU A 146 -12.14 -3.30 5.92
N GLY A 147 -12.72 -4.48 5.65
CA GLY A 147 -13.96 -4.60 4.88
C GLY A 147 -13.79 -4.64 3.37
N TYR A 148 -12.60 -5.00 2.89
CA TYR A 148 -12.35 -5.19 1.46
C TYR A 148 -12.89 -6.53 0.99
N THR A 149 -13.40 -6.55 -0.23
CA THR A 149 -13.94 -7.74 -0.88
C THR A 149 -12.92 -8.28 -1.87
N TYR A 150 -12.67 -9.58 -1.83
CA TYR A 150 -11.87 -10.27 -2.84
C TYR A 150 -12.58 -10.20 -4.20
N CYS A 151 -11.85 -9.77 -5.23
CA CYS A 151 -12.41 -9.55 -6.57
C CYS A 151 -11.85 -10.51 -7.62
N GLY A 152 -10.69 -11.08 -7.40
CA GLY A 152 -10.06 -11.97 -8.36
C GLY A 152 -8.55 -11.83 -8.41
N ILE A 153 -7.98 -12.17 -9.56
CA ILE A 153 -6.53 -12.24 -9.76
C ILE A 153 -6.11 -11.29 -10.88
N ILE A 154 -5.07 -10.52 -10.62
CA ILE A 154 -4.41 -9.66 -11.62
C ILE A 154 -3.01 -10.19 -11.92
N GLN A 155 -2.50 -9.86 -13.11
CA GLN A 155 -1.14 -10.17 -13.53
C GLN A 155 -0.28 -8.92 -13.39
N VAL A 156 0.81 -9.03 -12.64
CA VAL A 156 1.81 -7.97 -12.47
C VAL A 156 3.18 -8.44 -13.00
N ARG A 157 4.19 -7.58 -12.93
CA ARG A 157 5.53 -7.81 -13.50
C ARG A 157 6.18 -9.17 -13.12
N ASP A 158 5.96 -9.64 -11.88
CA ASP A 158 6.62 -10.83 -11.33
C ASP A 158 5.65 -11.98 -11.03
N GLY A 159 4.42 -11.91 -11.53
CA GLY A 159 3.44 -12.98 -11.34
C GLY A 159 2.04 -12.47 -11.04
N LYS A 160 1.27 -13.31 -10.37
CA LYS A 160 -0.13 -13.04 -10.07
C LYS A 160 -0.29 -12.45 -8.66
N ARG A 161 -1.31 -11.59 -8.51
CA ARG A 161 -1.72 -11.02 -7.22
C ARG A 161 -3.20 -11.22 -7.01
N GLU A 162 -3.60 -11.36 -5.76
CA GLU A 162 -5.01 -11.29 -5.37
C GLU A 162 -5.44 -9.85 -5.23
N ALA A 163 -6.57 -9.52 -5.84
CA ALA A 163 -7.10 -8.16 -5.94
C ALA A 163 -8.34 -7.99 -5.07
N PHE A 164 -8.43 -6.85 -4.41
CA PHE A 164 -9.49 -6.51 -3.45
C PHE A 164 -10.01 -5.12 -3.72
N GLN A 165 -11.28 -4.88 -3.41
CA GLN A 165 -11.90 -3.57 -3.55
C GLN A 165 -12.84 -3.29 -2.39
N LYS A 166 -12.94 -2.03 -2.02
CA LYS A 166 -13.94 -1.54 -1.06
C LYS A 166 -14.67 -0.34 -1.66
N ILE A 167 -15.99 -0.37 -1.59
CA ILE A 167 -16.84 0.76 -1.93
C ILE A 167 -17.07 1.56 -0.65
N LEU A 168 -16.80 2.85 -0.71
CA LEU A 168 -16.92 3.77 0.42
C LEU A 168 -18.32 4.38 0.45
N VAL A 169 -18.91 4.38 1.60
CA VAL A 169 -20.29 4.89 1.78
C VAL A 169 -20.29 6.36 2.20
#